data_b6cc7b92e5b66591064188792377d4fd
#
_entry.id   b6cc7b92e5b66591064188792377d4fd
#
_cell.length_a   1.000
_cell.length_b   1.000
_cell.length_c   1.000
_cell.angle_alpha   90.00
_cell.angle_beta   90.00
_cell.angle_gamma   90.00
#
_symmetry.space_group_name_H-M   'P 1'
#
loop_
_entity.id
_entity.type
_entity.pdbx_description
1 polymer ?
#
loop_
_entity_poly.entity_id
_entity_poly.type
_entity_poly.pdbx_seq_one_letter_code
_entity_poly.pdbx_strand_id
1 'polypeptide(L)'
;MYFPYLHGKQKEVLALRHLAPLLGSEARLQPVLEPVRQATTSVRHTLEACEAHRLQVWLVINPVRQDFELLAPAQSLEWGRQLFTSLPTRQWIHPTLMLGPALTPAVLRRFVQLF
;
A
#
# COMPACT_ATOMS: atom_id res chain seq x y z
N MET A 1 3.10 19.65 2.58
CA MET A 1 3.04 18.21 2.22
C MET A 1 1.60 17.74 2.20
N TYR A 2 1.20 17.06 1.14
CA TYR A 2 -0.15 16.56 0.97
C TYR A 2 -0.14 15.04 0.82
N PHE A 3 -1.05 14.34 1.55
CA PHE A 3 -1.13 12.89 1.56
C PHE A 3 -2.52 12.46 1.05
N PRO A 4 -2.76 12.43 -0.28
CA PRO A 4 -4.04 11.97 -0.79
C PRO A 4 -4.24 10.49 -0.45
N TYR A 5 -5.44 10.16 0.01
CA TYR A 5 -5.81 8.79 0.37
C TYR A 5 -6.52 8.14 -0.79
N LEU A 6 -5.92 7.09 -1.34
CA LEU A 6 -6.45 6.39 -2.50
C LEU A 6 -6.85 4.97 -2.10
N HIS A 7 -8.05 4.58 -2.50
CA HIS A 7 -8.44 3.17 -2.47
C HIS A 7 -7.94 2.50 -3.74
N GLY A 8 -7.43 1.29 -3.64
CA GLY A 8 -6.78 0.60 -4.76
C GLY A 8 -7.75 0.06 -5.82
N LYS A 9 -8.76 0.84 -6.18
CA LYS A 9 -9.66 0.51 -7.29
C LYS A 9 -8.92 0.68 -8.61
N GLN A 10 -9.40 -0.02 -9.65
CA GLN A 10 -8.71 -0.08 -10.94
C GLN A 10 -8.37 1.30 -11.49
N LYS A 11 -9.33 2.23 -11.49
CA LYS A 11 -9.11 3.58 -12.04
C LYS A 11 -8.10 4.39 -11.25
N GLU A 12 -8.13 4.29 -9.91
CA GLU A 12 -7.21 5.00 -9.04
C GLU A 12 -5.79 4.47 -9.17
N VAL A 13 -5.65 3.15 -9.25
CA VAL A 13 -4.36 2.48 -9.42
C VAL A 13 -3.73 2.86 -10.77
N LEU A 14 -4.52 2.87 -11.85
CA LEU A 14 -4.05 3.28 -13.17
C LEU A 14 -3.68 4.77 -13.19
N ALA A 15 -4.48 5.62 -12.57
CA ALA A 15 -4.18 7.05 -12.50
C ALA A 15 -2.85 7.29 -11.78
N LEU A 16 -2.61 6.62 -10.66
CA LEU A 16 -1.36 6.75 -9.92
C LEU A 16 -0.17 6.30 -10.77
N ARG A 17 -0.33 5.18 -11.50
CA ARG A 17 0.71 4.66 -12.37
C ARG A 17 1.10 5.68 -13.46
N HIS A 18 0.10 6.35 -14.04
CA HIS A 18 0.33 7.35 -15.09
C HIS A 18 0.90 8.66 -14.52
N LEU A 19 0.57 9.00 -13.29
CA LEU A 19 1.05 10.23 -12.64
C LEU A 19 2.46 10.08 -12.07
N ALA A 20 2.90 8.87 -11.75
CA ALA A 20 4.20 8.66 -11.12
C ALA A 20 5.37 9.31 -11.89
N PRO A 21 5.47 9.19 -13.23
CA PRO A 21 6.55 9.85 -13.97
C PRO A 21 6.51 11.37 -13.87
N LEU A 22 5.32 11.95 -13.66
CA LEU A 22 5.14 13.41 -13.60
C LEU A 22 5.41 13.95 -12.21
N LEU A 23 5.16 13.16 -11.17
CA LEU A 23 5.30 13.60 -9.78
C LEU A 23 6.74 13.45 -9.29
N GLY A 24 7.28 12.24 -9.34
CA GLY A 24 8.66 11.98 -8.95
C GLY A 24 8.97 12.30 -7.49
N SER A 25 10.27 12.30 -7.16
CA SER A 25 10.74 12.47 -5.78
C SER A 25 10.58 13.89 -5.22
N GLU A 26 10.42 14.88 -6.10
CA GLU A 26 10.25 16.27 -5.69
C GLU A 26 8.80 16.64 -5.42
N ALA A 27 7.88 15.71 -5.60
CA ALA A 27 6.47 15.95 -5.37
C ALA A 27 6.20 16.27 -3.89
N ARG A 28 5.47 17.35 -3.67
CA ARG A 28 4.94 17.66 -2.33
C ARG A 28 3.72 16.83 -1.98
N LEU A 29 3.44 15.86 -2.79
CA LEU A 29 2.30 14.96 -2.68
C LEU A 29 2.84 13.55 -2.51
N GLN A 30 2.41 12.89 -1.45
CA GLN A 30 2.78 11.50 -1.16
C GLN A 30 1.49 10.70 -0.95
N PRO A 31 1.07 9.90 -1.94
CA PRO A 31 -0.19 9.16 -1.82
C PRO A 31 -0.13 8.09 -0.74
N VAL A 32 -1.26 7.91 -0.05
CA VAL A 32 -1.52 6.77 0.81
C VAL A 32 -2.41 5.82 0.01
N LEU A 33 -1.96 4.61 -0.24
CA LEU A 33 -2.68 3.62 -1.04
C LEU A 33 -3.19 2.50 -0.15
N GLU A 34 -4.51 2.35 -0.07
CA GLU A 34 -5.16 1.22 0.59
C GLU A 34 -5.65 0.24 -0.47
N PRO A 35 -5.04 -0.94 -0.61
CA PRO A 35 -5.54 -1.95 -1.53
C PRO A 35 -6.95 -2.40 -1.14
N VAL A 36 -7.79 -2.67 -2.15
CA VAL A 36 -9.16 -3.17 -1.94
C VAL A 36 -9.39 -4.52 -2.62
N ARG A 37 -8.43 -5.01 -3.41
CA ARG A 37 -8.50 -6.31 -4.08
C ARG A 37 -7.32 -7.18 -3.70
N GLN A 38 -7.57 -8.46 -3.51
CA GLN A 38 -6.50 -9.41 -3.17
C GLN A 38 -5.59 -9.72 -4.37
N ALA A 39 -6.10 -9.60 -5.61
CA ALA A 39 -5.28 -9.75 -6.80
C ALA A 39 -4.20 -8.66 -6.84
N THR A 40 -2.94 -9.06 -6.98
CA THR A 40 -1.80 -8.16 -6.77
C THR A 40 -1.18 -7.59 -8.04
N THR A 41 -1.52 -8.11 -9.22
CA THR A 41 -0.83 -7.75 -10.47
C THR A 41 -0.87 -6.25 -10.74
N SER A 42 -2.06 -5.65 -10.71
CA SER A 42 -2.20 -4.23 -11.04
C SER A 42 -1.58 -3.32 -10.00
N VAL A 43 -1.81 -3.58 -8.71
CA VAL A 43 -1.23 -2.77 -7.63
C VAL A 43 0.29 -2.90 -7.61
N ARG A 44 0.81 -4.09 -7.87
CA ARG A 44 2.27 -4.29 -7.92
C ARG A 44 2.91 -3.51 -9.06
N HIS A 45 2.33 -3.55 -10.26
CA HIS A 45 2.84 -2.75 -11.39
C HIS A 45 2.83 -1.26 -11.08
N THR A 46 1.80 -0.79 -10.39
CA THR A 46 1.71 0.62 -9.99
C THR A 46 2.79 0.97 -8.96
N LEU A 47 3.00 0.13 -7.96
CA LEU A 47 4.04 0.34 -6.96
C LEU A 47 5.44 0.31 -7.58
N GLU A 48 5.67 -0.59 -8.53
CA GLU A 48 6.94 -0.64 -9.26
C GLU A 48 7.17 0.65 -10.07
N ALA A 49 6.12 1.19 -10.70
CA ALA A 49 6.21 2.47 -11.41
C ALA A 49 6.54 3.63 -10.45
N CYS A 50 5.89 3.67 -9.29
CA CYS A 50 6.16 4.68 -8.27
C CYS A 50 7.61 4.58 -7.78
N GLU A 51 8.09 3.38 -7.51
CA GLU A 51 9.47 3.13 -7.09
C GLU A 51 10.46 3.58 -8.17
N ALA A 52 10.20 3.26 -9.44
CA ALA A 52 11.07 3.63 -10.55
C ALA A 52 11.18 5.15 -10.71
N HIS A 53 10.13 5.89 -10.42
CA HIS A 53 10.10 7.35 -10.53
C HIS A 53 10.32 8.06 -9.20
N ARG A 54 10.71 7.33 -8.16
CA ARG A 54 11.04 7.87 -6.83
C ARG A 54 9.86 8.64 -6.20
N LEU A 55 8.66 8.21 -6.48
CA LEU A 55 7.47 8.74 -5.82
C LEU A 55 7.23 7.98 -4.52
N GLN A 56 7.21 8.70 -3.41
CA GLN A 56 6.97 8.08 -2.11
C GLN A 56 5.50 7.70 -1.98
N VAL A 57 5.26 6.44 -1.66
CA VAL A 57 3.91 5.89 -1.47
C VAL A 57 3.84 5.23 -0.09
N TRP A 58 2.79 5.55 0.64
CA TRP A 58 2.47 4.93 1.93
C TRP A 58 1.48 3.81 1.68
N LEU A 59 1.97 2.59 1.63
CA LEU A 59 1.17 1.41 1.31
C LEU A 59 0.54 0.83 2.57
N VAL A 60 -0.77 0.86 2.66
CA VAL A 60 -1.49 0.20 3.75
C VAL A 60 -1.38 -1.31 3.58
N ILE A 61 -0.79 -1.98 4.57
CA ILE A 61 -0.51 -3.42 4.52
C ILE A 61 -1.49 -4.26 5.33
N ASN A 62 -2.44 -3.62 6.01
CA ASN A 62 -3.53 -4.30 6.73
C ASN A 62 -4.90 -3.82 6.23
N PRO A 63 -5.21 -3.95 4.93
CA PRO A 63 -6.46 -3.44 4.38
C PRO A 63 -7.68 -4.16 4.98
N VAL A 64 -8.81 -3.45 5.04
CA VAL A 64 -10.03 -3.97 5.66
C VAL A 64 -11.26 -3.86 4.76
N ARG A 65 -11.14 -3.26 3.58
CA ARG A 65 -12.29 -2.98 2.70
C ARG A 65 -12.40 -3.99 1.58
N GLN A 66 -13.61 -4.15 1.04
CA GLN A 66 -13.91 -4.97 -0.14
C GLN A 66 -13.41 -6.41 0.01
N ASP A 67 -12.45 -6.84 -0.78
CA ASP A 67 -11.95 -8.23 -0.73
C ASP A 67 -11.39 -8.63 0.64
N PHE A 68 -11.12 -7.66 1.52
CA PHE A 68 -10.52 -7.90 2.83
C PHE A 68 -11.54 -7.88 3.98
N GLU A 69 -12.81 -7.58 3.70
CA GLU A 69 -13.83 -7.42 4.75
C GLU A 69 -14.01 -8.67 5.59
N LEU A 70 -13.89 -9.85 4.98
CA LEU A 70 -14.09 -11.14 5.66
C LEU A 70 -12.80 -11.78 6.15
N LEU A 71 -11.65 -11.14 5.94
CA LEU A 71 -10.40 -11.67 6.42
C LEU A 71 -10.18 -11.28 7.88
N ALA A 72 -9.59 -12.20 8.64
CA ALA A 72 -9.09 -11.87 9.97
C ALA A 72 -7.95 -10.84 9.86
N PRO A 73 -7.76 -9.96 10.86
CA PRO A 73 -6.70 -8.96 10.82
C PRO A 73 -5.31 -9.53 10.55
N ALA A 74 -4.98 -10.68 11.12
CA ALA A 74 -3.70 -11.35 10.88
C ALA A 74 -3.54 -11.83 9.43
N GLN A 75 -4.62 -12.27 8.80
CA GLN A 75 -4.61 -12.69 7.40
C GLN A 75 -4.41 -11.50 6.46
N SER A 76 -5.06 -10.39 6.74
CA SER A 76 -4.89 -9.16 5.97
C SER A 76 -3.45 -8.65 6.06
N LEU A 77 -2.87 -8.65 7.26
CA LEU A 77 -1.47 -8.24 7.46
C LEU A 77 -0.52 -9.16 6.70
N GLU A 78 -0.76 -10.47 6.71
CA GLU A 78 0.09 -11.41 5.98
C GLU A 78 0.01 -11.19 4.47
N TRP A 79 -1.19 -10.90 3.96
CA TRP A 79 -1.35 -10.53 2.56
C TRP A 79 -0.51 -9.28 2.21
N GLY A 80 -0.58 -8.25 3.06
CA GLY A 80 0.18 -7.02 2.86
C GLY A 80 1.70 -7.26 2.91
N ARG A 81 2.14 -8.11 3.83
CA ARG A 81 3.54 -8.51 3.91
C ARG A 81 4.00 -9.19 2.62
N GLN A 82 3.22 -10.12 2.10
CA GLN A 82 3.55 -10.82 0.86
C GLN A 82 3.63 -9.86 -0.32
N LEU A 83 2.69 -8.93 -0.43
CA LEU A 83 2.75 -7.91 -1.48
C LEU A 83 4.02 -7.07 -1.35
N PHE A 84 4.28 -6.54 -0.17
CA PHE A 84 5.42 -5.67 0.07
C PHE A 84 6.74 -6.37 -0.21
N THR A 85 6.91 -7.60 0.28
CA THR A 85 8.15 -8.36 0.08
C THR A 85 8.31 -8.88 -1.34
N SER A 86 7.24 -8.93 -2.14
CA SER A 86 7.32 -9.32 -3.55
C SER A 86 7.91 -8.24 -4.44
N LEU A 87 7.96 -7.00 -3.97
CA LEU A 87 8.53 -5.90 -4.74
C LEU A 87 10.05 -6.03 -4.81
N PRO A 88 10.66 -5.93 -6.02
CA PRO A 88 12.11 -6.11 -6.16
C PRO A 88 12.92 -5.01 -5.47
N THR A 89 12.40 -3.77 -5.47
CA THR A 89 12.99 -2.64 -4.75
C THR A 89 11.88 -1.89 -4.01
N ARG A 90 12.20 -1.37 -2.81
CA ARG A 90 11.19 -0.81 -1.90
C ARG A 90 11.67 0.46 -1.19
N GLN A 91 12.58 1.19 -1.81
CA GLN A 91 13.16 2.37 -1.19
C GLN A 91 12.13 3.50 -1.00
N TRP A 92 11.17 3.60 -1.92
CA TRP A 92 10.18 4.68 -1.95
C TRP A 92 8.78 4.22 -1.51
N ILE A 93 8.61 2.93 -1.22
CA ILE A 93 7.34 2.36 -0.76
C ILE A 93 7.44 2.11 0.74
N HIS A 94 6.55 2.73 1.51
CA HIS A 94 6.58 2.67 2.96
C HIS A 94 5.43 1.80 3.49
N PRO A 95 5.71 0.71 4.20
CA PRO A 95 4.65 -0.09 4.81
C PRO A 95 3.96 0.74 5.88
N THR A 96 2.64 0.79 5.82
CA THR A 96 1.82 1.66 6.67
C THR A 96 0.74 0.83 7.33
N LEU A 97 0.58 1.00 8.63
CA LEU A 97 -0.44 0.30 9.40
C LEU A 97 -1.64 1.22 9.58
N MET A 98 -2.82 0.74 9.16
CA MET A 98 -4.06 1.47 9.39
C MET A 98 -4.54 1.23 10.81
N LEU A 99 -4.81 2.32 11.53
CA LEU A 99 -5.39 2.26 12.87
C LEU A 99 -6.92 2.17 12.76
N GLY A 100 -7.52 1.30 13.57
CA GLY A 100 -8.97 1.14 13.56
C GLY A 100 -9.41 -0.01 14.46
N PRO A 101 -10.73 -0.33 14.49
CA PRO A 101 -11.26 -1.37 15.37
C PRO A 101 -10.66 -2.76 15.11
N ALA A 102 -10.20 -3.02 13.89
CA ALA A 102 -9.59 -4.30 13.53
C ALA A 102 -8.14 -4.42 14.01
N LEU A 103 -7.51 -3.33 14.46
CA LEU A 103 -6.15 -3.36 14.94
C LEU A 103 -6.12 -3.90 16.37
N THR A 104 -5.50 -5.06 16.53
CA THR A 104 -5.32 -5.69 17.85
C THR A 104 -3.86 -5.53 18.29
N PRO A 105 -3.57 -5.66 19.61
CA PRO A 105 -2.18 -5.67 20.08
C PRO A 105 -1.34 -6.75 19.40
N ALA A 106 -1.92 -7.90 19.09
CA ALA A 106 -1.23 -8.98 18.41
C ALA A 106 -0.81 -8.57 16.99
N VAL A 107 -1.70 -7.91 16.24
CA VAL A 107 -1.42 -7.42 14.89
C VAL A 107 -0.33 -6.35 14.93
N LEU A 108 -0.40 -5.43 15.88
CA LEU A 108 0.61 -4.40 16.04
C LEU A 108 1.99 -5.00 16.34
N ARG A 109 2.06 -5.97 17.25
CA ARG A 109 3.33 -6.65 17.54
C ARG A 109 3.87 -7.36 16.30
N ARG A 110 2.99 -8.02 15.54
CA ARG A 110 3.41 -8.72 14.32
C ARG A 110 3.94 -7.75 13.28
N PHE A 111 3.29 -6.59 13.12
CA PHE A 111 3.78 -5.53 12.23
C PHE A 111 5.20 -5.10 12.59
N VAL A 112 5.43 -4.83 13.87
CA VAL A 112 6.77 -4.40 14.34
C VAL A 112 7.82 -5.48 14.08
N GLN A 113 7.45 -6.75 14.23
CA GLN A 113 8.36 -7.88 13.96
C GLN A 113 8.70 -8.03 12.48
N LEU A 114 7.74 -7.77 11.58
CA LEU A 114 7.89 -7.99 10.14
C LEU A 114 8.52 -6.81 9.40
N PHE A 115 8.40 -5.64 9.95
CA PHE A 115 8.83 -4.39 9.34
C PHE A 115 9.65 -3.57 10.32
#